data_cf12692c2a058784d128ef7a17410747
#
_entry.id   cf12692c2a058784d128ef7a17410747
#
_cell.length_a   1.000
_cell.length_b   1.000
_cell.length_c   1.000
_cell.angle_alpha   90.00
_cell.angle_beta   90.00
_cell.angle_gamma   90.00
#
_symmetry.space_group_name_H-M   'P 1'
#
loop_
_entity.id
_entity.type
_entity.pdbx_description
1 polymer ?
#
loop_
_entity_poly.entity_id
_entity_poly.type
_entity_poly.pdbx_seq_one_letter_code
_entity_poly.pdbx_strand_id
1 'polypeptide(L)'
;MFKTIQHTLASVALIKQIAVGLVIGILIAVCFPAAIPVVKIFGDLFVKALKGVAPVLVFFLVMNAMAQRKENGNGSMKPIIGLYVMATFFASLVGVCMSFLFPTTLHLQVAADTKLAPPSGIIQVLHNLILSVVDNPVNALLSANYIGILAWAIIIGIAMKNIASGTTKGWLDDIAKTITKVVTWVIHFAPLGIMGLVADSVGTAGVEALIGYVQLLAVLIGSYFLVALVMNPIIVFSRIHMNPYPLILTTIRESGVYAFFTRSSAANIPVNLALCKRLGLNPDIFTISIPLGATINMSGASITISVLALAAAHTLGIDVDLPTALLLCIVSTVGACGASGVAGGSLLLIPVACASFGISNDISMQVVGVGFIISVLEDACETALNSSTDVLFTATAEYAERRKAGTLQAEDMVPQDH
;
A
#
# COMPACT_ATOMS: atom_id res chain seq x y z
N MET A 1 -22.87 -17.61 -26.12
CA MET A 1 -23.31 -16.83 -24.94
C MET A 1 -22.19 -16.71 -23.88
N PHE A 2 -21.63 -17.78 -23.29
CA PHE A 2 -20.52 -17.68 -22.29
C PHE A 2 -19.28 -16.97 -22.83
N LYS A 3 -18.79 -17.30 -24.02
CA LYS A 3 -17.62 -16.65 -24.64
C LYS A 3 -17.88 -15.14 -24.93
N THR A 4 -19.08 -14.78 -25.29
CA THR A 4 -19.45 -13.38 -25.57
C THR A 4 -19.49 -12.56 -24.28
N ILE A 5 -20.05 -13.11 -23.19
CA ILE A 5 -20.07 -12.48 -21.86
C ILE A 5 -18.63 -12.33 -21.33
N GLN A 6 -17.79 -13.35 -21.49
CA GLN A 6 -16.39 -13.30 -21.08
C GLN A 6 -15.59 -12.25 -21.86
N HIS A 7 -15.84 -12.07 -23.16
CA HIS A 7 -15.20 -11.05 -24.00
C HIS A 7 -15.66 -9.64 -23.63
N THR A 8 -16.95 -9.46 -23.31
CA THR A 8 -17.53 -8.17 -22.90
C THR A 8 -17.04 -7.78 -21.50
N LEU A 9 -16.97 -8.73 -20.56
CA LEU A 9 -16.43 -8.48 -19.22
C LEU A 9 -14.92 -8.18 -19.26
N ALA A 10 -14.15 -8.83 -20.12
CA ALA A 10 -12.72 -8.56 -20.28
C ALA A 10 -12.43 -7.16 -20.88
N SER A 11 -13.38 -6.56 -21.60
CA SER A 11 -13.26 -5.21 -22.17
C SER A 11 -13.62 -4.09 -21.19
N VAL A 12 -14.29 -4.40 -20.08
CA VAL A 12 -14.67 -3.42 -19.06
C VAL A 12 -13.60 -3.36 -17.97
N ALA A 13 -13.09 -2.16 -17.67
CA ALA A 13 -12.09 -1.98 -16.61
C ALA A 13 -12.57 -2.58 -15.28
N LEU A 14 -11.70 -3.30 -14.58
CA LEU A 14 -12.00 -4.00 -13.32
C LEU A 14 -12.66 -3.08 -12.28
N ILE A 15 -12.26 -1.81 -12.23
CA ILE A 15 -12.83 -0.78 -11.35
C ILE A 15 -14.34 -0.59 -11.58
N LYS A 16 -14.77 -0.59 -12.83
CA LYS A 16 -16.21 -0.48 -13.17
C LYS A 16 -16.98 -1.73 -12.73
N GLN A 17 -16.36 -2.90 -12.88
CA GLN A 17 -16.96 -4.16 -12.44
C GLN A 17 -17.12 -4.20 -10.91
N ILE A 18 -16.10 -3.72 -10.16
CA ILE A 18 -16.14 -3.60 -8.69
C ILE A 18 -17.25 -2.63 -8.26
N ALA A 19 -17.34 -1.46 -8.89
CA ALA A 19 -18.40 -0.48 -8.60
C ALA A 19 -19.80 -1.06 -8.84
N VAL A 20 -19.98 -1.81 -9.93
CA VAL A 20 -21.25 -2.52 -10.21
C VAL A 20 -21.50 -3.59 -9.15
N GLY A 21 -20.49 -4.38 -8.77
CA GLY A 21 -20.61 -5.38 -7.70
C GLY A 21 -21.05 -4.77 -6.36
N LEU A 22 -20.47 -3.61 -5.98
CA LEU A 22 -20.85 -2.85 -4.79
C LEU A 22 -22.31 -2.43 -4.83
N VAL A 23 -22.76 -1.81 -5.94
CA VAL A 23 -24.17 -1.37 -6.11
C VAL A 23 -25.12 -2.56 -6.04
N ILE A 24 -24.78 -3.67 -6.72
CA ILE A 24 -25.62 -4.88 -6.68
C ILE A 24 -25.66 -5.46 -5.25
N GLY A 25 -24.56 -5.46 -4.50
CA GLY A 25 -24.50 -5.90 -3.10
C GLY A 25 -25.44 -5.09 -2.21
N ILE A 26 -25.44 -3.76 -2.34
CA ILE A 26 -26.39 -2.88 -1.62
C ILE A 26 -27.84 -3.19 -2.01
N LEU A 27 -28.13 -3.32 -3.31
CA LEU A 27 -29.48 -3.62 -3.79
C LEU A 27 -29.97 -4.98 -3.25
N ILE A 28 -29.13 -6.00 -3.22
CA ILE A 28 -29.46 -7.30 -2.65
C ILE A 28 -29.80 -7.16 -1.17
N ALA A 29 -28.97 -6.43 -0.40
CA ALA A 29 -29.19 -6.25 1.03
C ALA A 29 -30.51 -5.56 1.35
N VAL A 30 -30.88 -4.53 0.56
CA VAL A 30 -32.07 -3.72 0.79
C VAL A 30 -33.35 -4.37 0.20
N CYS A 31 -33.27 -4.89 -1.02
CA CYS A 31 -34.46 -5.37 -1.76
C CYS A 31 -34.69 -6.88 -1.63
N PHE A 32 -33.64 -7.66 -1.42
CA PHE A 32 -33.68 -9.12 -1.41
C PHE A 32 -32.91 -9.75 -0.25
N PRO A 33 -33.22 -9.45 1.04
CA PRO A 33 -32.45 -9.92 2.19
C PRO A 33 -32.30 -11.45 2.25
N ALA A 34 -33.29 -12.19 1.75
CA ALA A 34 -33.26 -13.66 1.70
C ALA A 34 -32.14 -14.22 0.79
N ALA A 35 -31.59 -13.42 -0.14
CA ALA A 35 -30.51 -13.81 -1.01
C ALA A 35 -29.11 -13.61 -0.38
N ILE A 36 -29.00 -12.87 0.73
CA ILE A 36 -27.73 -12.56 1.40
C ILE A 36 -26.91 -13.81 1.70
N PRO A 37 -27.46 -14.89 2.31
CA PRO A 37 -26.66 -16.08 2.64
C PRO A 37 -26.02 -16.74 1.40
N VAL A 38 -26.67 -16.64 0.24
CA VAL A 38 -26.16 -17.21 -1.01
C VAL A 38 -25.03 -16.36 -1.57
N VAL A 39 -25.19 -15.03 -1.62
CA VAL A 39 -24.17 -14.15 -2.20
C VAL A 39 -22.99 -13.92 -1.26
N LYS A 40 -23.17 -14.04 0.05
CA LYS A 40 -22.10 -14.02 1.06
C LYS A 40 -21.00 -15.04 0.77
N ILE A 41 -21.35 -16.21 0.21
CA ILE A 41 -20.39 -17.25 -0.17
C ILE A 41 -19.28 -16.70 -1.08
N PHE A 42 -19.62 -15.78 -2.01
CA PHE A 42 -18.61 -15.16 -2.88
C PHE A 42 -17.66 -14.23 -2.10
N GLY A 43 -18.19 -13.51 -1.10
CA GLY A 43 -17.39 -12.70 -0.18
C GLY A 43 -16.41 -13.55 0.63
N ASP A 44 -16.92 -14.61 1.24
CA ASP A 44 -16.13 -15.56 2.04
C ASP A 44 -15.04 -16.25 1.20
N LEU A 45 -15.36 -16.67 -0.02
CA LEU A 45 -14.39 -17.26 -0.96
C LEU A 45 -13.30 -16.27 -1.33
N PHE A 46 -13.64 -15.01 -1.59
CA PHE A 46 -12.70 -13.97 -1.92
C PHE A 46 -11.71 -13.71 -0.78
N VAL A 47 -12.21 -13.49 0.43
CA VAL A 47 -11.37 -13.26 1.63
C VAL A 47 -10.50 -14.49 1.92
N LYS A 48 -11.04 -15.71 1.82
CA LYS A 48 -10.27 -16.96 2.03
C LYS A 48 -9.19 -17.14 0.97
N ALA A 49 -9.45 -16.80 -0.29
CA ALA A 49 -8.44 -16.86 -1.36
C ALA A 49 -7.30 -15.86 -1.10
N LEU A 50 -7.63 -14.63 -0.70
CA LEU A 50 -6.64 -13.62 -0.31
C LEU A 50 -5.80 -14.09 0.88
N LYS A 51 -6.46 -14.59 1.93
CA LYS A 51 -5.79 -15.15 3.13
C LYS A 51 -4.81 -16.27 2.78
N GLY A 52 -5.18 -17.14 1.82
CA GLY A 52 -4.32 -18.25 1.39
C GLY A 52 -3.07 -17.80 0.62
N VAL A 53 -3.16 -16.70 -0.13
CA VAL A 53 -2.06 -16.25 -1.00
C VAL A 53 -1.18 -15.20 -0.35
N ALA A 54 -1.72 -14.38 0.55
CA ALA A 54 -1.04 -13.22 1.12
C ALA A 54 0.29 -13.55 1.82
N PRO A 55 0.42 -14.58 2.68
CA PRO A 55 1.68 -14.92 3.34
C PRO A 55 2.81 -15.21 2.34
N VAL A 56 2.50 -16.02 1.31
CA VAL A 56 3.44 -16.43 0.26
C VAL A 56 3.83 -15.23 -0.60
N LEU A 57 2.85 -14.39 -0.95
CA LEU A 57 3.10 -13.15 -1.70
C LEU A 57 4.09 -12.25 -0.95
N VAL A 58 3.79 -11.91 0.31
CA VAL A 58 4.63 -11.01 1.12
C VAL A 58 6.04 -11.55 1.23
N PHE A 59 6.20 -12.86 1.51
CA PHE A 59 7.50 -13.50 1.62
C PHE A 59 8.35 -13.33 0.35
N PHE A 60 7.84 -13.74 -0.80
CA PHE A 60 8.61 -13.72 -2.05
C PHE A 60 8.80 -12.31 -2.61
N LEU A 61 7.82 -11.42 -2.49
CA LEU A 61 7.98 -10.03 -2.96
C LEU A 61 9.04 -9.28 -2.18
N VAL A 62 8.98 -9.33 -0.85
CA VAL A 62 9.96 -8.63 0.01
C VAL A 62 11.35 -9.23 -0.17
N MET A 63 11.46 -10.57 -0.21
CA MET A 63 12.72 -11.25 -0.45
C MET A 63 13.32 -10.86 -1.80
N ASN A 64 12.50 -10.82 -2.87
CA ASN A 64 12.96 -10.40 -4.20
C ASN A 64 13.40 -8.94 -4.21
N ALA A 65 12.62 -8.03 -3.61
CA ALA A 65 12.97 -6.62 -3.51
C ALA A 65 14.33 -6.39 -2.82
N MET A 66 14.61 -7.14 -1.76
CA MET A 66 15.89 -7.07 -1.05
C MET A 66 17.04 -7.69 -1.83
N ALA A 67 16.82 -8.84 -2.50
CA ALA A 67 17.84 -9.55 -3.26
C ALA A 67 18.25 -8.82 -4.56
N GLN A 68 17.31 -8.15 -5.22
CA GLN A 68 17.56 -7.42 -6.47
C GLN A 68 18.23 -6.05 -6.27
N ARG A 69 18.31 -5.57 -5.04
CA ARG A 69 18.86 -4.26 -4.73
C ARG A 69 20.33 -4.17 -5.14
N LYS A 70 20.59 -3.47 -6.25
CA LYS A 70 21.95 -3.22 -6.75
C LYS A 70 22.65 -2.18 -5.87
N GLU A 71 23.92 -2.41 -5.59
CA GLU A 71 24.81 -1.40 -4.99
C GLU A 71 25.43 -0.50 -6.07
N ASN A 72 24.71 -0.13 -7.10
CA ASN A 72 25.25 0.78 -8.10
C ASN A 72 25.33 2.18 -7.50
N GLY A 73 26.42 2.41 -6.80
CA GLY A 73 26.56 3.55 -5.98
C GLY A 73 27.43 4.64 -6.53
N ASN A 74 26.98 5.44 -7.44
CA ASN A 74 27.39 6.84 -7.37
C ASN A 74 26.65 7.44 -6.15
N GLY A 75 27.37 8.25 -5.33
CA GLY A 75 26.84 8.80 -4.07
C GLY A 75 25.47 9.49 -4.14
N SER A 76 25.01 9.80 -5.35
CA SER A 76 23.73 10.42 -5.68
C SER A 76 22.47 9.59 -5.38
N MET A 77 22.57 8.26 -5.29
CA MET A 77 21.41 7.40 -4.99
C MET A 77 21.03 7.36 -3.50
N LYS A 78 22.01 7.53 -2.60
CA LYS A 78 21.75 7.50 -1.14
C LYS A 78 20.78 8.59 -0.68
N PRO A 79 20.89 9.86 -1.13
CA PRO A 79 19.93 10.90 -0.80
C PRO A 79 18.52 10.58 -1.28
N ILE A 80 18.36 9.99 -2.48
CA ILE A 80 17.05 9.64 -3.06
C ILE A 80 16.39 8.55 -2.22
N ILE A 81 17.11 7.47 -1.93
CA ILE A 81 16.59 6.37 -1.09
C ILE A 81 16.23 6.89 0.31
N GLY A 82 17.07 7.78 0.87
CA GLY A 82 16.79 8.42 2.14
C GLY A 82 15.51 9.24 2.11
N LEU A 83 15.25 9.99 1.04
CA LEU A 83 14.01 10.74 0.84
C LEU A 83 12.80 9.81 0.70
N TYR A 84 12.90 8.72 -0.05
CA TYR A 84 11.82 7.74 -0.20
C TYR A 84 11.40 7.14 1.14
N VAL A 85 12.36 6.64 1.92
CA VAL A 85 12.09 6.02 3.23
C VAL A 85 11.57 7.05 4.24
N MET A 86 12.17 8.24 4.27
CA MET A 86 11.76 9.32 5.15
C MET A 86 10.34 9.80 4.83
N ALA A 87 10.04 10.00 3.55
CA ALA A 87 8.70 10.43 3.12
C ALA A 87 7.64 9.37 3.41
N THR A 88 7.97 8.09 3.20
CA THR A 88 7.07 6.98 3.52
C THR A 88 6.77 6.91 5.02
N PHE A 89 7.78 7.12 5.88
CA PHE A 89 7.60 7.18 7.33
C PHE A 89 6.72 8.37 7.76
N PHE A 90 7.01 9.57 7.27
CA PHE A 90 6.21 10.75 7.60
C PHE A 90 4.79 10.67 7.02
N ALA A 91 4.61 10.01 5.89
CA ALA A 91 3.28 9.75 5.34
C ALA A 91 2.46 8.84 6.28
N SER A 92 3.06 7.76 6.78
CA SER A 92 2.43 6.93 7.82
C SER A 92 2.09 7.73 9.06
N LEU A 93 2.99 8.60 9.52
CA LEU A 93 2.77 9.46 10.68
C LEU A 93 1.56 10.41 10.46
N VAL A 94 1.43 10.98 9.26
CA VAL A 94 0.24 11.78 8.89
C VAL A 94 -1.02 10.93 8.96
N GLY A 95 -1.00 9.70 8.40
CA GLY A 95 -2.13 8.77 8.47
C GLY A 95 -2.52 8.43 9.91
N VAL A 96 -1.53 8.18 10.77
CA VAL A 96 -1.72 7.95 12.21
C VAL A 96 -2.36 9.17 12.88
N CYS A 97 -1.81 10.37 12.67
CA CYS A 97 -2.38 11.60 13.22
C CYS A 97 -3.84 11.82 12.77
N MET A 98 -4.12 11.60 11.48
CA MET A 98 -5.48 11.71 10.95
C MET A 98 -6.42 10.68 11.56
N SER A 99 -5.96 9.45 11.79
CA SER A 99 -6.76 8.42 12.47
C SER A 99 -7.06 8.73 13.94
N PHE A 100 -6.15 9.40 14.65
CA PHE A 100 -6.41 9.86 16.01
C PHE A 100 -7.36 11.06 16.06
N LEU A 101 -7.26 11.97 15.08
CA LEU A 101 -8.15 13.13 14.99
C LEU A 101 -9.56 12.75 14.53
N PHE A 102 -9.66 11.76 13.66
CA PHE A 102 -10.90 11.28 13.06
C PHE A 102 -11.01 9.76 13.20
N PRO A 103 -11.23 9.25 14.44
CA PRO A 103 -11.32 7.81 14.66
C PRO A 103 -12.47 7.21 13.85
N THR A 104 -12.19 6.10 13.17
CA THR A 104 -13.17 5.38 12.36
C THR A 104 -13.42 3.99 12.92
N THR A 105 -14.65 3.51 12.80
CA THR A 105 -15.05 2.17 13.18
C THR A 105 -15.43 1.34 11.97
N LEU A 106 -15.11 0.06 12.02
CA LEU A 106 -15.38 -0.91 10.97
C LEU A 106 -16.42 -1.92 11.43
N HIS A 107 -17.24 -2.41 10.53
CA HIS A 107 -18.08 -3.56 10.81
C HIS A 107 -17.25 -4.85 10.67
N LEU A 108 -16.76 -5.37 11.80
CA LEU A 108 -15.99 -6.61 11.88
C LEU A 108 -16.82 -7.68 12.63
N GLN A 109 -16.82 -8.89 12.09
CA GLN A 109 -17.43 -10.03 12.75
C GLN A 109 -16.44 -10.59 13.78
N VAL A 110 -16.60 -10.21 15.04
CA VAL A 110 -15.79 -10.69 16.15
C VAL A 110 -16.56 -11.82 16.84
N ALA A 111 -15.99 -13.02 16.91
CA ALA A 111 -16.61 -14.09 17.68
C ALA A 111 -16.68 -13.70 19.16
N ALA A 112 -17.82 -13.95 19.82
CA ALA A 112 -18.08 -13.55 21.21
C ALA A 112 -17.04 -14.07 22.23
N ASP A 113 -16.32 -15.17 21.88
CA ASP A 113 -15.30 -15.78 22.72
C ASP A 113 -13.87 -15.25 22.45
N THR A 114 -13.71 -14.30 21.55
CA THR A 114 -12.36 -13.76 21.26
C THR A 114 -11.94 -12.85 22.41
N LYS A 115 -11.22 -13.40 23.39
CA LYS A 115 -10.54 -12.61 24.40
C LYS A 115 -9.42 -11.83 23.73
N LEU A 116 -9.74 -10.63 23.25
CA LEU A 116 -8.75 -9.65 22.88
C LEU A 116 -8.04 -9.23 24.16
N ALA A 117 -6.80 -9.65 24.33
CA ALA A 117 -5.93 -9.12 25.38
C ALA A 117 -5.02 -8.08 24.71
N PRO A 118 -5.45 -6.80 24.66
CA PRO A 118 -4.60 -5.75 24.10
C PRO A 118 -3.29 -5.71 24.89
N PRO A 119 -2.16 -5.47 24.21
CA PRO A 119 -0.88 -5.35 24.90
C PRO A 119 -0.96 -4.24 25.95
N SER A 120 -0.45 -4.49 27.16
CA SER A 120 -0.51 -3.55 28.29
C SER A 120 0.46 -2.35 28.15
N GLY A 121 1.06 -2.16 26.97
CA GLY A 121 1.97 -1.06 26.63
C GLY A 121 3.09 -1.48 25.68
N ILE A 122 3.90 -0.50 25.28
CA ILE A 122 4.96 -0.64 24.27
C ILE A 122 5.96 -1.78 24.58
N ILE A 123 6.27 -2.03 25.85
CA ILE A 123 7.23 -3.09 26.22
C ILE A 123 6.69 -4.45 25.84
N GLN A 124 5.40 -4.70 26.08
CA GLN A 124 4.75 -5.96 25.70
C GLN A 124 4.63 -6.10 24.18
N VAL A 125 4.30 -5.00 23.50
CA VAL A 125 4.27 -4.98 22.02
C VAL A 125 5.64 -5.31 21.45
N LEU A 126 6.71 -4.65 21.92
CA LEU A 126 8.09 -4.93 21.48
C LEU A 126 8.53 -6.37 21.79
N HIS A 127 8.20 -6.86 22.97
CA HIS A 127 8.49 -8.25 23.34
C HIS A 127 7.83 -9.24 22.38
N ASN A 128 6.54 -9.07 22.11
CA ASN A 128 5.78 -9.92 21.18
C ASN A 128 6.32 -9.82 19.74
N LEU A 129 6.68 -8.60 19.29
CA LEU A 129 7.27 -8.39 17.96
C LEU A 129 8.62 -9.09 17.84
N ILE A 130 9.51 -8.95 18.84
CA ILE A 130 10.84 -9.59 18.82
C ILE A 130 10.72 -11.11 18.80
N LEU A 131 9.80 -11.68 19.59
CA LEU A 131 9.57 -13.13 19.59
C LEU A 131 8.96 -13.60 18.26
N SER A 132 8.07 -12.81 17.65
CA SER A 132 7.49 -13.13 16.35
C SER A 132 8.53 -13.10 15.21
N VAL A 133 9.56 -12.26 15.32
CA VAL A 133 10.68 -12.20 14.36
C VAL A 133 11.51 -13.50 14.36
N VAL A 134 11.70 -14.11 15.52
CA VAL A 134 12.58 -15.29 15.71
C VAL A 134 11.85 -16.62 15.48
N ASP A 135 10.62 -16.60 15.00
CA ASP A 135 9.86 -17.80 14.66
C ASP A 135 10.52 -18.59 13.51
N ASN A 136 10.23 -19.88 13.44
CA ASN A 136 10.67 -20.71 12.31
C ASN A 136 10.06 -20.19 10.99
N PRO A 137 10.82 -20.00 9.90
CA PRO A 137 10.29 -19.41 8.66
C PRO A 137 9.14 -20.22 8.05
N VAL A 138 9.16 -21.55 8.17
CA VAL A 138 8.09 -22.41 7.67
C VAL A 138 6.85 -22.27 8.56
N ASN A 139 7.03 -22.25 9.89
CA ASN A 139 5.94 -22.02 10.83
C ASN A 139 5.32 -20.63 10.64
N ALA A 140 6.15 -19.61 10.44
CA ALA A 140 5.68 -18.24 10.17
C ALA A 140 4.74 -18.19 8.94
N LEU A 141 5.09 -18.91 7.86
CA LEU A 141 4.24 -19.03 6.66
C LEU A 141 2.94 -19.80 6.95
N LEU A 142 3.01 -20.91 7.67
CA LEU A 142 1.84 -21.75 7.99
C LEU A 142 0.85 -21.06 8.92
N SER A 143 1.35 -20.36 9.94
CA SER A 143 0.54 -19.63 10.92
C SER A 143 0.15 -18.23 10.49
N ALA A 144 0.62 -17.79 9.32
CA ALA A 144 0.49 -16.41 8.83
C ALA A 144 1.02 -15.38 9.86
N ASN A 145 2.17 -15.69 10.49
CA ASN A 145 2.92 -14.73 11.32
C ASN A 145 3.62 -13.71 10.40
N TYR A 146 2.93 -12.65 10.02
CA TYR A 146 3.43 -11.68 9.03
C TYR A 146 4.71 -10.96 9.47
N ILE A 147 4.93 -10.77 10.76
CA ILE A 147 6.16 -10.16 11.28
C ILE A 147 7.35 -11.10 11.05
N GLY A 148 7.19 -12.39 11.38
CA GLY A 148 8.18 -13.42 11.10
C GLY A 148 8.42 -13.58 9.59
N ILE A 149 7.35 -13.60 8.79
CA ILE A 149 7.43 -13.66 7.31
C ILE A 149 8.25 -12.50 6.76
N LEU A 150 7.95 -11.26 7.19
CA LEU A 150 8.65 -10.06 6.75
C LEU A 150 10.12 -10.09 7.17
N ALA A 151 10.41 -10.45 8.42
CA ALA A 151 11.77 -10.54 8.94
C ALA A 151 12.61 -11.55 8.15
N TRP A 152 12.11 -12.77 7.95
CA TRP A 152 12.82 -13.79 7.19
C TRP A 152 12.99 -13.43 5.72
N ALA A 153 11.97 -12.82 5.11
CA ALA A 153 12.07 -12.33 3.73
C ALA A 153 13.19 -11.29 3.58
N ILE A 154 13.31 -10.36 4.52
CA ILE A 154 14.39 -9.35 4.54
C ILE A 154 15.75 -10.02 4.75
N ILE A 155 15.89 -10.87 5.77
CA ILE A 155 17.16 -11.53 6.10
C ILE A 155 17.66 -12.38 4.93
N ILE A 156 16.80 -13.25 4.38
CA ILE A 156 17.17 -14.10 3.25
C ILE A 156 17.45 -13.25 2.01
N GLY A 157 16.64 -12.23 1.74
CA GLY A 157 16.84 -11.32 0.61
C GLY A 157 18.18 -10.60 0.67
N ILE A 158 18.58 -10.09 1.84
CA ILE A 158 19.89 -9.45 2.04
C ILE A 158 21.02 -10.47 1.87
N ALA A 159 20.90 -11.68 2.40
CA ALA A 159 21.88 -12.73 2.20
C ALA A 159 22.03 -13.10 0.72
N MET A 160 20.92 -13.28 0.02
CA MET A 160 20.91 -13.57 -1.43
C MET A 160 21.50 -12.43 -2.26
N LYS A 161 21.34 -11.17 -1.85
CA LYS A 161 21.94 -10.02 -2.54
C LYS A 161 23.44 -10.22 -2.78
N ASN A 162 24.15 -10.77 -1.79
CA ASN A 162 25.60 -10.91 -1.81
C ASN A 162 26.09 -12.26 -2.35
N ILE A 163 25.29 -13.33 -2.23
CA ILE A 163 25.71 -14.70 -2.51
C ILE A 163 25.11 -15.21 -3.82
N ALA A 164 23.86 -14.82 -4.16
CA ALA A 164 23.15 -15.40 -5.26
C ALA A 164 23.68 -14.94 -6.63
N SER A 165 23.84 -15.90 -7.55
CA SER A 165 24.15 -15.63 -8.95
C SER A 165 23.02 -14.87 -9.65
N GLY A 166 23.32 -14.27 -10.81
CA GLY A 166 22.30 -13.61 -11.63
C GLY A 166 21.16 -14.55 -12.03
N THR A 167 21.45 -15.81 -12.29
CA THR A 167 20.46 -16.85 -12.62
C THR A 167 19.53 -17.10 -11.43
N THR A 168 20.07 -17.23 -10.22
CA THR A 168 19.26 -17.45 -9.00
C THR A 168 18.37 -16.24 -8.69
N LYS A 169 18.88 -15.02 -8.88
CA LYS A 169 18.10 -13.78 -8.73
C LYS A 169 17.00 -13.70 -9.79
N GLY A 170 17.29 -14.12 -11.05
CA GLY A 170 16.28 -14.21 -12.09
C GLY A 170 15.16 -15.19 -11.76
N TRP A 171 15.51 -16.38 -11.25
CA TRP A 171 14.54 -17.36 -10.80
C TRP A 171 13.64 -16.84 -9.65
N LEU A 172 14.23 -16.13 -8.69
CA LEU A 172 13.47 -15.50 -7.61
C LEU A 172 12.49 -14.43 -8.14
N ASP A 173 12.92 -13.63 -9.10
CA ASP A 173 12.07 -12.63 -9.77
C ASP A 173 10.90 -13.29 -10.52
N ASP A 174 11.15 -14.40 -11.23
CA ASP A 174 10.11 -15.15 -11.91
C ASP A 174 9.08 -15.75 -10.94
N ILE A 175 9.51 -16.25 -9.77
CA ILE A 175 8.60 -16.73 -8.72
C ILE A 175 7.76 -15.56 -8.19
N ALA A 176 8.38 -14.43 -7.85
CA ALA A 176 7.67 -13.26 -7.34
C ALA A 176 6.61 -12.77 -8.35
N LYS A 177 6.96 -12.71 -9.64
CA LYS A 177 6.02 -12.38 -10.73
C LYS A 177 4.90 -13.41 -10.87
N THR A 178 5.22 -14.68 -10.76
CA THR A 178 4.23 -15.78 -10.85
C THR A 178 3.21 -15.67 -9.72
N ILE A 179 3.65 -15.48 -8.47
CA ILE A 179 2.77 -15.32 -7.32
C ILE A 179 1.91 -14.06 -7.46
N THR A 180 2.51 -12.95 -7.91
CA THR A 180 1.78 -11.70 -8.22
C THR A 180 0.69 -11.94 -9.26
N LYS A 181 0.96 -12.78 -10.28
CA LYS A 181 -0.04 -13.15 -11.29
C LYS A 181 -1.19 -13.94 -10.69
N VAL A 182 -0.91 -14.88 -9.78
CA VAL A 182 -1.94 -15.63 -9.05
C VAL A 182 -2.81 -14.69 -8.22
N VAL A 183 -2.22 -13.75 -7.48
CA VAL A 183 -2.96 -12.72 -6.73
C VAL A 183 -3.82 -11.88 -7.68
N THR A 184 -3.30 -11.49 -8.83
CA THR A 184 -4.09 -10.78 -9.84
C THR A 184 -5.32 -11.56 -10.26
N TRP A 185 -5.24 -12.88 -10.41
CA TRP A 185 -6.43 -13.71 -10.69
C TRP A 185 -7.44 -13.69 -9.55
N VAL A 186 -6.97 -13.75 -8.30
CA VAL A 186 -7.86 -13.60 -7.12
C VAL A 186 -8.53 -12.23 -7.14
N ILE A 187 -7.79 -11.16 -7.42
CA ILE A 187 -8.32 -9.79 -7.50
C ILE A 187 -9.35 -9.64 -8.64
N HIS A 188 -9.24 -10.38 -9.73
CA HIS A 188 -10.26 -10.37 -10.78
C HIS A 188 -11.61 -10.96 -10.32
N PHE A 189 -11.61 -11.73 -9.23
CA PHE A 189 -12.83 -12.21 -8.59
C PHE A 189 -13.45 -11.16 -7.63
N ALA A 190 -12.75 -10.06 -7.34
CA ALA A 190 -13.20 -9.00 -6.43
C ALA A 190 -14.62 -8.44 -6.72
N PRO A 191 -15.08 -8.24 -7.97
CA PRO A 191 -16.44 -7.76 -8.21
C PRO A 191 -17.52 -8.62 -7.56
N LEU A 192 -17.39 -9.94 -7.63
CA LEU A 192 -18.31 -10.89 -6.97
C LEU A 192 -18.05 -10.96 -5.47
N GLY A 193 -16.76 -10.96 -5.06
CA GLY A 193 -16.38 -10.95 -3.66
C GLY A 193 -16.92 -9.74 -2.91
N ILE A 194 -16.72 -8.54 -3.47
CA ILE A 194 -17.20 -7.27 -2.89
C ILE A 194 -18.73 -7.21 -2.86
N MET A 195 -19.40 -7.68 -3.90
CA MET A 195 -20.86 -7.83 -3.90
C MET A 195 -21.33 -8.63 -2.67
N GLY A 196 -20.72 -9.78 -2.39
CA GLY A 196 -21.04 -10.62 -1.25
C GLY A 196 -20.74 -9.98 0.10
N LEU A 197 -19.57 -9.35 0.23
CA LEU A 197 -19.14 -8.66 1.46
C LEU A 197 -20.05 -7.46 1.78
N VAL A 198 -20.41 -6.66 0.78
CA VAL A 198 -21.28 -5.50 0.96
C VAL A 198 -22.69 -5.95 1.29
N ALA A 199 -23.22 -6.98 0.61
CA ALA A 199 -24.54 -7.52 0.92
C ALA A 199 -24.62 -8.03 2.37
N ASP A 200 -23.58 -8.73 2.87
CA ASP A 200 -23.50 -9.20 4.26
C ASP A 200 -23.39 -8.04 5.25
N SER A 201 -22.48 -7.07 4.98
CA SER A 201 -22.26 -5.91 5.86
C SER A 201 -23.50 -5.03 6.00
N VAL A 202 -24.16 -4.70 4.87
CA VAL A 202 -25.38 -3.88 4.88
C VAL A 202 -26.56 -4.66 5.44
N GLY A 203 -26.63 -5.96 5.19
CA GLY A 203 -27.70 -6.83 5.71
C GLY A 203 -27.63 -7.04 7.20
N THR A 204 -26.43 -7.05 7.80
CA THR A 204 -26.23 -7.26 9.24
C THR A 204 -26.23 -5.96 10.04
N ALA A 205 -25.66 -4.90 9.50
CA ALA A 205 -25.42 -3.63 10.19
C ALA A 205 -26.23 -2.44 9.65
N GLY A 206 -27.03 -2.69 8.60
CA GLY A 206 -27.78 -1.62 7.96
C GLY A 206 -26.91 -0.68 7.12
N VAL A 207 -27.53 0.43 6.70
CA VAL A 207 -26.85 1.47 5.90
C VAL A 207 -25.74 2.17 6.67
N GLU A 208 -25.74 2.08 8.00
CA GLU A 208 -24.71 2.67 8.88
C GLU A 208 -23.31 2.10 8.60
N ALA A 209 -23.21 0.85 8.15
CA ALA A 209 -21.94 0.27 7.71
C ALA A 209 -21.30 1.08 6.57
N LEU A 210 -22.11 1.58 5.63
CA LEU A 210 -21.63 2.39 4.50
C LEU A 210 -21.11 3.75 4.96
N ILE A 211 -21.69 4.33 6.00
CA ILE A 211 -21.23 5.62 6.59
C ILE A 211 -19.82 5.45 7.15
N GLY A 212 -19.55 4.34 7.85
CA GLY A 212 -18.21 4.01 8.35
C GLY A 212 -17.18 3.89 7.20
N TYR A 213 -17.57 3.29 6.08
CA TYR A 213 -16.67 3.17 4.91
C TYR A 213 -16.40 4.54 4.25
N VAL A 214 -17.42 5.41 4.17
CA VAL A 214 -17.24 6.78 3.64
C VAL A 214 -16.34 7.60 4.58
N GLN A 215 -16.51 7.48 5.89
CA GLN A 215 -15.67 8.17 6.88
C GLN A 215 -14.21 7.67 6.78
N LEU A 216 -13.99 6.37 6.72
CA LEU A 216 -12.67 5.78 6.53
C LEU A 216 -12.00 6.28 5.24
N LEU A 217 -12.76 6.27 4.14
CA LEU A 217 -12.29 6.76 2.85
C LEU A 217 -11.93 8.26 2.90
N ALA A 218 -12.72 9.06 3.61
CA ALA A 218 -12.43 10.48 3.81
C ALA A 218 -11.13 10.71 4.60
N VAL A 219 -10.86 9.90 5.63
CA VAL A 219 -9.60 9.96 6.41
C VAL A 219 -8.40 9.58 5.52
N LEU A 220 -8.53 8.53 4.72
CA LEU A 220 -7.48 8.09 3.79
C LEU A 220 -7.18 9.16 2.74
N ILE A 221 -8.21 9.61 2.01
CA ILE A 221 -8.06 10.63 0.97
C ILE A 221 -7.54 11.94 1.56
N GLY A 222 -8.06 12.37 2.70
CA GLY A 222 -7.58 13.53 3.42
C GLY A 222 -6.09 13.42 3.77
N SER A 223 -5.65 12.24 4.21
CA SER A 223 -4.25 11.95 4.51
C SER A 223 -3.37 12.02 3.25
N TYR A 224 -3.81 11.46 2.13
CA TYR A 224 -3.08 11.53 0.86
C TYR A 224 -2.91 12.98 0.39
N PHE A 225 -3.98 13.80 0.44
CA PHE A 225 -3.90 15.21 0.08
C PHE A 225 -3.02 16.01 1.03
N LEU A 226 -3.08 15.74 2.34
CA LEU A 226 -2.24 16.39 3.33
C LEU A 226 -0.75 16.08 3.09
N VAL A 227 -0.44 14.83 2.77
CA VAL A 227 0.92 14.44 2.40
C VAL A 227 1.36 15.11 1.09
N ALA A 228 0.53 15.06 0.05
CA ALA A 228 0.87 15.62 -1.25
C ALA A 228 1.06 17.14 -1.23
N LEU A 229 0.19 17.88 -0.51
CA LEU A 229 0.10 19.34 -0.59
C LEU A 229 0.69 20.07 0.62
N VAL A 230 1.02 19.37 1.72
CA VAL A 230 1.62 20.00 2.91
C VAL A 230 2.95 19.32 3.26
N MET A 231 2.96 18.02 3.51
CA MET A 231 4.18 17.35 3.97
C MET A 231 5.27 17.30 2.88
N ASN A 232 4.92 16.90 1.65
CA ASN A 232 5.89 16.87 0.55
C ASN A 232 6.46 18.25 0.24
N PRO A 233 5.67 19.37 0.16
CA PRO A 233 6.20 20.73 0.07
C PRO A 233 7.23 21.06 1.16
N ILE A 234 6.97 20.68 2.42
CA ILE A 234 7.90 20.92 3.53
C ILE A 234 9.21 20.15 3.29
N ILE A 235 9.13 18.88 2.90
CA ILE A 235 10.33 18.07 2.60
C ILE A 235 11.13 18.68 1.45
N VAL A 236 10.47 19.01 0.34
CA VAL A 236 11.11 19.58 -0.84
C VAL A 236 11.74 20.94 -0.50
N PHE A 237 10.97 21.84 0.15
CA PHE A 237 11.48 23.15 0.57
C PHE A 237 12.72 23.03 1.48
N SER A 238 12.71 22.08 2.41
CA SER A 238 13.87 21.87 3.30
C SER A 238 15.16 21.50 2.57
N ARG A 239 15.06 20.98 1.34
CA ARG A 239 16.21 20.55 0.52
C ARG A 239 16.63 21.61 -0.51
N ILE A 240 15.65 22.18 -1.20
CA ILE A 240 15.93 23.12 -2.31
C ILE A 240 15.88 24.60 -1.89
N HIS A 241 15.21 24.94 -0.78
CA HIS A 241 14.99 26.31 -0.27
C HIS A 241 14.38 27.28 -1.30
N MET A 242 13.57 26.76 -2.22
CA MET A 242 12.81 27.51 -3.22
C MET A 242 11.34 27.07 -3.16
N ASN A 243 10.44 27.80 -3.83
CA ASN A 243 9.02 27.42 -3.88
C ASN A 243 8.85 26.00 -4.44
N PRO A 244 8.34 25.03 -3.65
CA PRO A 244 8.24 23.63 -4.07
C PRO A 244 7.03 23.35 -4.95
N TYR A 245 6.01 24.22 -4.95
CA TYR A 245 4.72 23.95 -5.59
C TYR A 245 4.78 23.77 -7.10
N PRO A 246 5.60 24.52 -7.88
CA PRO A 246 5.71 24.27 -9.31
C PRO A 246 6.12 22.82 -9.63
N LEU A 247 7.10 22.28 -8.92
CA LEU A 247 7.54 20.88 -9.09
C LEU A 247 6.47 19.90 -8.64
N ILE A 248 5.84 20.13 -7.48
CA ILE A 248 4.81 19.23 -6.91
C ILE A 248 3.60 19.15 -7.83
N LEU A 249 3.07 20.29 -8.26
CA LEU A 249 1.90 20.33 -9.14
C LEU A 249 2.21 19.70 -10.51
N THR A 250 3.43 19.87 -11.01
CA THR A 250 3.90 19.20 -12.22
C THR A 250 3.91 17.68 -12.05
N THR A 251 4.49 17.16 -10.98
CA THR A 251 4.55 15.71 -10.76
C THR A 251 3.17 15.09 -10.52
N ILE A 252 2.28 15.79 -9.82
CA ILE A 252 0.89 15.36 -9.65
C ILE A 252 0.16 15.32 -10.99
N ARG A 253 0.28 16.40 -11.80
CA ARG A 253 -0.42 16.52 -13.08
C ARG A 253 0.06 15.50 -14.12
N GLU A 254 1.37 15.36 -14.27
CA GLU A 254 1.95 14.56 -15.35
C GLU A 254 2.08 13.07 -14.98
N SER A 255 2.41 12.76 -13.73
CA SER A 255 2.58 11.40 -13.23
C SER A 255 1.38 10.92 -12.43
N GLY A 256 0.97 11.71 -11.41
CA GLY A 256 -0.07 11.30 -10.48
C GLY A 256 -1.41 11.05 -11.16
N VAL A 257 -1.83 11.92 -12.08
CA VAL A 257 -3.09 11.73 -12.82
C VAL A 257 -3.06 10.45 -13.65
N TYR A 258 -1.96 10.14 -14.33
CA TYR A 258 -1.85 8.90 -15.09
C TYR A 258 -1.86 7.68 -14.15
N ALA A 259 -1.12 7.74 -13.05
CA ALA A 259 -1.07 6.68 -12.04
C ALA A 259 -2.42 6.44 -11.36
N PHE A 260 -3.21 7.49 -11.14
CA PHE A 260 -4.58 7.41 -10.62
C PHE A 260 -5.47 6.51 -11.48
N PHE A 261 -5.43 6.67 -12.79
CA PHE A 261 -6.28 5.86 -13.68
C PHE A 261 -5.73 4.46 -13.93
N THR A 262 -4.41 4.27 -13.93
CA THR A 262 -3.79 2.95 -14.16
C THR A 262 -3.73 2.10 -12.90
N ARG A 263 -3.69 2.72 -11.72
CA ARG A 263 -3.49 2.08 -10.40
C ARG A 263 -2.30 1.12 -10.39
N SER A 264 -1.24 1.50 -11.09
CA SER A 264 -0.02 0.70 -11.18
C SER A 264 1.21 1.58 -11.29
N SER A 265 2.01 1.64 -10.24
CA SER A 265 3.30 2.35 -10.25
C SER A 265 4.25 1.76 -11.31
N ALA A 266 4.20 0.45 -11.53
CA ALA A 266 5.00 -0.21 -12.55
C ALA A 266 4.62 0.24 -13.98
N ALA A 267 3.33 0.37 -14.28
CA ALA A 267 2.84 0.86 -15.57
C ALA A 267 3.19 2.35 -15.78
N ASN A 268 3.42 3.10 -14.69
CA ASN A 268 3.76 4.52 -14.75
C ASN A 268 5.26 4.80 -14.94
N ILE A 269 6.13 3.79 -14.82
CA ILE A 269 7.59 3.96 -14.99
C ILE A 269 7.94 4.70 -16.30
N PRO A 270 7.42 4.35 -17.48
CA PRO A 270 7.75 5.07 -18.72
C PRO A 270 7.36 6.55 -18.69
N VAL A 271 6.22 6.88 -18.08
CA VAL A 271 5.73 8.26 -17.91
C VAL A 271 6.67 9.04 -17.01
N ASN A 272 7.08 8.45 -15.89
CA ASN A 272 8.01 9.05 -14.93
C ASN A 272 9.40 9.28 -15.55
N LEU A 273 9.92 8.32 -16.32
CA LEU A 273 11.19 8.48 -17.04
C LEU A 273 11.13 9.63 -18.05
N ALA A 274 10.04 9.72 -18.82
CA ALA A 274 9.83 10.81 -19.77
C ALA A 274 9.73 12.17 -19.06
N LEU A 275 9.04 12.24 -17.92
CA LEU A 275 8.93 13.47 -17.12
C LEU A 275 10.29 13.87 -16.54
N CYS A 276 11.08 12.95 -16.00
CA CYS A 276 12.43 13.22 -15.51
C CYS A 276 13.32 13.80 -16.61
N LYS A 277 13.23 13.26 -17.84
CA LYS A 277 13.96 13.80 -18.99
C LYS A 277 13.56 15.23 -19.33
N ARG A 278 12.25 15.56 -19.30
CA ARG A 278 11.73 16.91 -19.57
C ARG A 278 12.09 17.89 -18.44
N LEU A 279 12.27 17.42 -17.22
CA LEU A 279 12.79 18.20 -16.08
C LEU A 279 14.32 18.36 -16.12
N GLY A 280 15.00 17.88 -17.19
CA GLY A 280 16.45 18.02 -17.36
C GLY A 280 17.27 17.27 -16.29
N LEU A 281 16.72 16.19 -15.70
CA LEU A 281 17.42 15.38 -14.71
C LEU A 281 18.47 14.48 -15.36
N ASN A 282 19.45 14.05 -14.58
CA ASN A 282 20.53 13.18 -15.05
C ASN A 282 20.01 11.77 -15.38
N PRO A 283 20.15 11.29 -16.64
CA PRO A 283 19.71 9.95 -17.05
C PRO A 283 20.34 8.82 -16.26
N ASP A 284 21.60 8.93 -15.83
CA ASP A 284 22.30 7.90 -15.05
C ASP A 284 21.68 7.72 -13.67
N ILE A 285 20.94 8.73 -13.18
CA ILE A 285 20.26 8.70 -11.89
C ILE A 285 18.83 8.23 -12.06
N PHE A 286 18.02 8.90 -12.89
CA PHE A 286 16.59 8.62 -12.94
C PHE A 286 16.23 7.26 -13.56
N THR A 287 17.07 6.72 -14.47
CA THR A 287 16.86 5.37 -15.01
C THR A 287 16.97 4.26 -13.97
N ILE A 288 17.61 4.56 -12.83
CA ILE A 288 17.72 3.64 -11.68
C ILE A 288 16.70 4.02 -10.60
N SER A 289 16.59 5.31 -10.26
CA SER A 289 15.74 5.75 -9.14
C SER A 289 14.24 5.54 -9.42
N ILE A 290 13.77 5.77 -10.64
CA ILE A 290 12.35 5.63 -10.98
C ILE A 290 11.86 4.17 -10.87
N PRO A 291 12.52 3.16 -11.49
CA PRO A 291 12.12 1.77 -11.28
C PRO A 291 12.26 1.31 -9.82
N LEU A 292 13.25 1.82 -9.10
CA LEU A 292 13.43 1.54 -7.67
C LEU A 292 12.31 2.18 -6.85
N GLY A 293 11.97 3.45 -7.12
CA GLY A 293 10.89 4.19 -6.47
C GLY A 293 9.54 3.48 -6.61
N ALA A 294 9.23 2.98 -7.81
CA ALA A 294 8.01 2.22 -8.07
C ALA A 294 7.85 0.95 -7.19
N THR A 295 8.89 0.58 -6.42
CA THR A 295 8.85 -0.57 -5.49
C THR A 295 9.07 -0.18 -4.03
N ILE A 296 9.82 0.87 -3.71
CA ILE A 296 10.17 1.22 -2.31
C ILE A 296 9.62 2.58 -1.85
N ASN A 297 9.21 3.46 -2.76
CA ASN A 297 8.64 4.76 -2.43
C ASN A 297 7.12 4.67 -2.37
N MET A 298 6.61 4.15 -1.28
CA MET A 298 5.22 3.73 -1.11
C MET A 298 4.54 4.54 0.00
N SER A 299 4.61 5.87 -0.10
CA SER A 299 4.02 6.79 0.89
C SER A 299 2.51 6.60 1.06
N GLY A 300 1.78 6.41 -0.03
CA GLY A 300 0.36 6.13 0.02
C GLY A 300 0.07 4.78 0.69
N ALA A 301 0.79 3.71 0.30
CA ALA A 301 0.62 2.39 0.90
C ALA A 301 0.85 2.39 2.41
N SER A 302 1.83 3.17 2.91
CA SER A 302 2.07 3.28 4.34
C SER A 302 0.92 3.96 5.09
N ILE A 303 0.24 4.94 4.47
CA ILE A 303 -0.99 5.55 5.00
C ILE A 303 -2.10 4.51 5.05
N THR A 304 -2.37 3.81 3.93
CA THR A 304 -3.38 2.75 3.85
C THR A 304 -3.21 1.73 4.96
N ILE A 305 -1.99 1.20 5.11
CA ILE A 305 -1.67 0.17 6.10
C ILE A 305 -1.90 0.69 7.53
N SER A 306 -1.41 1.88 7.86
CA SER A 306 -1.51 2.43 9.21
C SER A 306 -2.94 2.85 9.57
N VAL A 307 -3.66 3.51 8.66
CA VAL A 307 -5.04 3.96 8.90
C VAL A 307 -6.00 2.78 9.07
N LEU A 308 -5.91 1.76 8.21
CA LEU A 308 -6.77 0.58 8.31
C LEU A 308 -6.46 -0.26 9.56
N ALA A 309 -5.19 -0.39 9.95
CA ALA A 309 -4.82 -1.06 11.18
C ALA A 309 -5.32 -0.31 12.43
N LEU A 310 -5.25 1.02 12.45
CA LEU A 310 -5.80 1.84 13.55
C LEU A 310 -7.33 1.81 13.58
N ALA A 311 -7.99 1.81 12.43
CA ALA A 311 -9.44 1.65 12.37
C ALA A 311 -9.87 0.30 12.96
N ALA A 312 -9.11 -0.77 12.71
CA ALA A 312 -9.34 -2.07 13.35
C ALA A 312 -9.09 -2.02 14.84
N ALA A 313 -7.98 -1.45 15.31
CA ALA A 313 -7.67 -1.30 16.74
C ALA A 313 -8.76 -0.51 17.46
N HIS A 314 -9.17 0.63 16.89
CA HIS A 314 -10.24 1.46 17.44
C HIS A 314 -11.57 0.71 17.51
N THR A 315 -11.95 -0.03 16.46
CA THR A 315 -13.16 -0.86 16.43
C THR A 315 -13.18 -1.92 17.54
N LEU A 316 -12.01 -2.48 17.84
CA LEU A 316 -11.85 -3.52 18.87
C LEU A 316 -11.65 -2.96 20.27
N GLY A 317 -11.70 -1.64 20.45
CA GLY A 317 -11.48 -0.99 21.74
C GLY A 317 -10.04 -1.12 22.25
N ILE A 318 -9.07 -1.27 21.35
CA ILE A 318 -7.66 -1.33 21.70
C ILE A 318 -7.12 0.10 21.81
N ASP A 319 -6.72 0.50 23.02
CA ASP A 319 -6.06 1.78 23.24
C ASP A 319 -4.63 1.74 22.70
N VAL A 320 -4.33 2.65 21.78
CA VAL A 320 -3.01 2.76 21.14
C VAL A 320 -2.29 3.98 21.71
N ASP A 321 -1.23 3.74 22.48
CA ASP A 321 -0.37 4.80 23.00
C ASP A 321 0.57 5.37 21.92
N LEU A 322 1.15 6.55 22.19
CA LEU A 322 2.03 7.23 21.24
C LEU A 322 3.25 6.39 20.84
N PRO A 323 3.95 5.69 21.74
CA PRO A 323 5.05 4.80 21.36
C PRO A 323 4.63 3.66 20.42
N THR A 324 3.48 3.03 20.68
CA THR A 324 2.92 1.98 19.82
C THR A 324 2.51 2.54 18.44
N ALA A 325 1.97 3.76 18.41
CA ALA A 325 1.64 4.45 17.17
C ALA A 325 2.90 4.77 16.32
N LEU A 326 4.00 5.17 16.96
CA LEU A 326 5.28 5.38 16.25
C LEU A 326 5.88 4.06 15.75
N LEU A 327 5.74 2.98 16.52
CA LEU A 327 6.14 1.65 16.08
C LEU A 327 5.32 1.20 14.87
N LEU A 328 4.00 1.47 14.86
CA LEU A 328 3.15 1.24 13.70
C LEU A 328 3.67 1.99 12.46
N CYS A 329 4.12 3.25 12.61
CA CYS A 329 4.71 3.99 11.49
C CYS A 329 5.94 3.28 10.91
N ILE A 330 6.80 2.71 11.75
CA ILE A 330 7.97 1.95 11.31
C ILE A 330 7.53 0.67 10.59
N VAL A 331 6.62 -0.10 11.19
CA VAL A 331 6.10 -1.36 10.63
C VAL A 331 5.41 -1.10 9.29
N SER A 332 4.57 -0.06 9.20
CA SER A 332 3.88 0.31 7.96
C SER A 332 4.86 0.77 6.88
N THR A 333 5.92 1.51 7.25
CA THR A 333 6.97 1.93 6.31
C THR A 333 7.72 0.74 5.73
N VAL A 334 8.15 -0.19 6.58
CA VAL A 334 8.86 -1.41 6.14
C VAL A 334 7.93 -2.30 5.33
N GLY A 335 6.68 -2.46 5.79
CA GLY A 335 5.66 -3.21 5.06
C GLY A 335 5.40 -2.61 3.67
N ALA A 336 5.20 -1.30 3.59
CA ALA A 336 4.95 -0.60 2.34
C ALA A 336 6.06 -0.81 1.29
N CYS A 337 7.34 -0.87 1.72
CA CYS A 337 8.45 -1.22 0.81
C CYS A 337 8.35 -2.64 0.22
N GLY A 338 7.50 -3.50 0.78
CA GLY A 338 7.17 -4.82 0.25
C GLY A 338 5.87 -4.85 -0.56
N ALA A 339 5.17 -3.71 -0.67
CA ALA A 339 3.98 -3.63 -1.51
C ALA A 339 4.38 -3.83 -2.97
N SER A 340 3.63 -4.65 -3.67
CA SER A 340 3.79 -4.79 -5.11
C SER A 340 3.16 -3.57 -5.79
N GLY A 341 3.81 -2.99 -6.79
CA GLY A 341 3.24 -1.89 -7.61
C GLY A 341 2.02 -2.30 -8.46
N VAL A 342 1.19 -3.20 -7.93
CA VAL A 342 -0.07 -3.67 -8.51
C VAL A 342 -1.24 -3.27 -7.63
N ALA A 343 -2.41 -3.11 -8.26
CA ALA A 343 -3.63 -2.68 -7.58
C ALA A 343 -3.95 -3.56 -6.34
N GLY A 344 -4.23 -2.93 -5.21
CA GLY A 344 -4.58 -3.60 -3.95
C GLY A 344 -3.43 -4.30 -3.23
N GLY A 345 -2.18 -4.10 -3.68
CA GLY A 345 -1.00 -4.72 -3.07
C GLY A 345 -0.77 -4.31 -1.61
N SER A 346 -1.01 -3.06 -1.28
CA SER A 346 -0.89 -2.50 0.08
C SER A 346 -1.87 -3.13 1.06
N LEU A 347 -3.10 -3.43 0.61
CA LEU A 347 -4.14 -4.03 1.44
C LEU A 347 -3.72 -5.38 2.04
N LEU A 348 -2.95 -6.16 1.27
CA LEU A 348 -2.45 -7.47 1.73
C LEU A 348 -1.36 -7.35 2.80
N LEU A 349 -0.88 -6.15 3.10
CA LEU A 349 0.10 -5.87 4.14
C LEU A 349 -0.52 -5.35 5.44
N ILE A 350 -1.82 -5.06 5.45
CA ILE A 350 -2.56 -4.66 6.66
C ILE A 350 -2.37 -5.65 7.82
N PRO A 351 -2.38 -6.98 7.60
CA PRO A 351 -2.16 -7.93 8.68
C PRO A 351 -0.81 -7.78 9.38
N VAL A 352 0.23 -7.29 8.69
CA VAL A 352 1.54 -6.98 9.30
C VAL A 352 1.39 -5.91 10.38
N ALA A 353 0.64 -4.85 10.08
CA ALA A 353 0.39 -3.77 11.02
C ALA A 353 -0.58 -4.18 12.15
N CYS A 354 -1.64 -4.90 11.83
CA CYS A 354 -2.60 -5.43 12.80
C CYS A 354 -1.95 -6.38 13.82
N ALA A 355 -0.95 -7.16 13.39
CA ALA A 355 -0.19 -8.04 14.29
C ALA A 355 0.54 -7.26 15.40
N SER A 356 0.92 -5.99 15.17
CA SER A 356 1.53 -5.12 16.18
C SER A 356 0.58 -4.83 17.36
N PHE A 357 -0.73 -4.93 17.14
CA PHE A 357 -1.77 -4.75 18.15
C PHE A 357 -2.29 -6.07 18.71
N GLY A 358 -1.72 -7.21 18.33
CA GLY A 358 -2.21 -8.54 18.70
C GLY A 358 -3.53 -8.92 18.04
N ILE A 359 -3.92 -8.22 16.97
CA ILE A 359 -5.13 -8.52 16.20
C ILE A 359 -4.91 -9.79 15.38
N SER A 360 -5.82 -10.75 15.52
CA SER A 360 -5.73 -12.03 14.84
C SER A 360 -5.77 -11.89 13.32
N ASN A 361 -5.18 -12.85 12.61
CA ASN A 361 -5.18 -12.86 11.15
C ASN A 361 -6.61 -12.93 10.56
N ASP A 362 -7.55 -13.61 11.22
CA ASP A 362 -8.94 -13.69 10.76
C ASP A 362 -9.63 -12.32 10.78
N ILE A 363 -9.40 -11.53 11.81
CA ILE A 363 -9.92 -10.15 11.91
C ILE A 363 -9.19 -9.25 10.91
N SER A 364 -7.86 -9.36 10.83
CA SER A 364 -7.06 -8.57 9.89
C SER A 364 -7.49 -8.77 8.43
N MET A 365 -7.87 -10.00 8.07
CA MET A 365 -8.37 -10.30 6.72
C MET A 365 -9.78 -9.76 6.46
N GLN A 366 -10.60 -9.55 7.48
CA GLN A 366 -11.85 -8.81 7.33
C GLN A 366 -11.56 -7.33 7.06
N VAL A 367 -10.56 -6.74 7.73
CA VAL A 367 -10.10 -5.37 7.46
C VAL A 367 -9.60 -5.23 6.02
N VAL A 368 -8.85 -6.22 5.52
CA VAL A 368 -8.47 -6.31 4.10
C VAL A 368 -9.70 -6.33 3.20
N GLY A 369 -10.73 -7.09 3.55
CA GLY A 369 -12.02 -7.11 2.84
C GLY A 369 -12.67 -5.73 2.78
N VAL A 370 -12.71 -4.99 3.89
CA VAL A 370 -13.19 -3.60 3.93
C VAL A 370 -12.33 -2.71 3.02
N GLY A 371 -11.00 -2.85 3.07
CA GLY A 371 -10.08 -2.15 2.16
C GLY A 371 -10.46 -2.37 0.69
N PHE A 372 -10.75 -3.60 0.29
CA PHE A 372 -11.17 -3.89 -1.08
C PHE A 372 -12.53 -3.26 -1.44
N ILE A 373 -13.47 -3.12 -0.49
CA ILE A 373 -14.74 -2.42 -0.74
C ILE A 373 -14.50 -0.95 -1.15
N ILE A 374 -13.58 -0.27 -0.50
CA ILE A 374 -13.26 1.14 -0.76
C ILE A 374 -12.15 1.33 -1.80
N SER A 375 -11.52 0.27 -2.28
CA SER A 375 -10.30 0.29 -3.11
C SER A 375 -10.45 0.98 -4.46
N VAL A 376 -11.67 1.17 -4.94
CA VAL A 376 -11.91 1.85 -6.23
C VAL A 376 -11.27 3.24 -6.25
N LEU A 377 -11.44 4.00 -5.18
CA LEU A 377 -10.95 5.37 -5.07
C LEU A 377 -9.68 5.44 -4.21
N GLU A 378 -9.61 4.61 -3.17
CA GLU A 378 -8.48 4.53 -2.26
C GLU A 378 -7.19 4.20 -3.01
N ASP A 379 -7.14 3.07 -3.72
CA ASP A 379 -5.98 2.57 -4.46
C ASP A 379 -5.57 3.50 -5.62
N ALA A 380 -6.55 4.19 -6.24
CA ALA A 380 -6.26 5.19 -7.25
C ALA A 380 -5.51 6.40 -6.67
N CYS A 381 -5.96 6.94 -5.52
CA CYS A 381 -5.30 8.04 -4.82
C CYS A 381 -3.95 7.63 -4.24
N GLU A 382 -3.88 6.42 -3.65
CA GLU A 382 -2.66 5.81 -3.14
C GLU A 382 -1.58 5.76 -4.23
N THR A 383 -1.92 5.17 -5.38
CA THR A 383 -0.98 5.00 -6.50
C THR A 383 -0.58 6.34 -7.10
N ALA A 384 -1.49 7.29 -7.18
CA ALA A 384 -1.18 8.65 -7.64
C ALA A 384 -0.12 9.31 -6.75
N LEU A 385 -0.24 9.17 -5.42
CA LEU A 385 0.74 9.69 -4.47
C LEU A 385 2.07 8.95 -4.60
N ASN A 386 2.06 7.61 -4.59
CA ASN A 386 3.26 6.80 -4.69
C ASN A 386 4.07 7.17 -5.93
N SER A 387 3.45 7.13 -7.09
CA SER A 387 4.14 7.27 -8.37
C SER A 387 4.59 8.71 -8.67
N SER A 388 3.79 9.72 -8.30
CA SER A 388 4.19 11.12 -8.50
C SER A 388 5.41 11.49 -7.64
N THR A 389 5.53 10.90 -6.46
CA THR A 389 6.67 11.16 -5.55
C THR A 389 7.95 10.47 -5.97
N ASP A 390 7.92 9.48 -6.88
CA ASP A 390 9.13 8.91 -7.49
C ASP A 390 9.92 9.99 -8.23
N VAL A 391 9.23 10.75 -9.07
CA VAL A 391 9.83 11.88 -9.80
C VAL A 391 10.17 13.02 -8.85
N LEU A 392 9.25 13.36 -7.94
CA LEU A 392 9.41 14.45 -6.99
C LEU A 392 10.70 14.32 -6.18
N PHE A 393 10.95 13.17 -5.57
CA PHE A 393 12.12 12.99 -4.70
C PHE A 393 13.40 12.72 -5.49
N THR A 394 13.32 12.13 -6.69
CA THR A 394 14.46 12.07 -7.61
C THR A 394 14.90 13.48 -8.01
N ALA A 395 13.98 14.34 -8.43
CA ALA A 395 14.26 15.73 -8.76
C ALA A 395 14.76 16.53 -7.54
N THR A 396 14.11 16.37 -6.38
CA THR A 396 14.51 17.06 -5.14
C THR A 396 15.95 16.76 -4.74
N ALA A 397 16.40 15.51 -4.86
CA ALA A 397 17.77 15.14 -4.52
C ALA A 397 18.78 15.80 -5.47
N GLU A 398 18.52 15.78 -6.78
CA GLU A 398 19.39 16.39 -7.78
C GLU A 398 19.38 17.92 -7.67
N TYR A 399 18.21 18.52 -7.49
CA TYR A 399 18.08 19.98 -7.32
C TYR A 399 18.74 20.48 -6.03
N ALA A 400 18.77 19.67 -4.97
CA ALA A 400 19.54 19.99 -3.76
C ALA A 400 21.05 20.08 -4.04
N GLU A 401 21.57 19.23 -4.94
CA GLU A 401 22.98 19.31 -5.38
C GLU A 401 23.23 20.51 -6.28
N ARG A 402 22.35 20.75 -7.27
CA ARG A 402 22.41 21.93 -8.16
C ARG A 402 22.36 23.23 -7.34
N ARG A 403 21.54 23.28 -6.29
CA ARG A 403 21.48 24.44 -5.37
C ARG A 403 22.82 24.67 -4.67
N LYS A 404 23.44 23.60 -4.14
CA LYS A 404 24.78 23.71 -3.49
C LYS A 404 25.85 24.21 -4.46
N ALA A 405 25.73 23.84 -5.73
CA ALA A 405 26.60 24.30 -6.80
C ALA A 405 26.26 25.71 -7.32
N GLY A 406 25.15 26.32 -6.86
CA GLY A 406 24.68 27.64 -7.33
C GLY A 406 24.11 27.64 -8.74
N THR A 407 23.71 26.50 -9.28
CA THR A 407 23.25 26.33 -10.68
C THR A 407 21.75 26.09 -10.80
N LEU A 408 21.02 25.94 -9.68
CA LEU A 408 19.56 25.71 -9.69
C LEU A 408 18.81 27.01 -10.05
N GLN A 409 17.91 26.94 -11.02
CA GLN A 409 17.04 28.01 -11.47
C GLN A 409 15.57 27.70 -11.16
N ALA A 410 14.70 28.73 -11.11
CA ALA A 410 13.27 28.52 -10.89
C ALA A 410 12.59 27.76 -12.05
N GLU A 411 13.09 27.97 -13.27
CA GLU A 411 12.63 27.31 -14.49
C GLU A 411 12.91 25.81 -14.51
N ASP A 412 13.88 25.32 -13.74
CA ASP A 412 14.18 23.87 -13.63
C ASP A 412 13.01 23.09 -12.99
N MET A 413 12.11 23.77 -12.25
CA MET A 413 11.00 23.16 -11.53
C MET A 413 9.81 22.77 -12.40
N VAL A 414 9.81 23.15 -13.66
CA VAL A 414 8.77 22.84 -14.65
C VAL A 414 9.38 22.21 -15.89
N PRO A 415 8.64 21.31 -16.59
CA PRO A 415 9.15 20.69 -17.80
C PRO A 415 9.51 21.72 -18.85
N GLN A 416 10.66 21.53 -19.49
CA GLN A 416 11.01 22.32 -20.66
C GLN A 416 10.48 21.60 -21.90
N ASP A 417 9.57 22.27 -22.62
CA ASP A 417 9.08 21.78 -23.91
C ASP A 417 10.17 22.01 -24.96
N HIS A 418 10.92 20.94 -25.26
CA HIS A 418 11.86 20.86 -26.38
C HIS A 418 11.39 19.86 -27.41
#